data_bfc5e185bde3224a1942a3fe63f5d5dd
#
_entry.id   bfc5e185bde3224a1942a3fe63f5d5dd
#
_cell.length_a   1.000
_cell.length_b   1.000
_cell.length_c   1.000
_cell.angle_alpha   90.00
_cell.angle_beta   90.00
_cell.angle_gamma   90.00
#
_symmetry.space_group_name_H-M   'P 1'
#
loop_
_entity.id
_entity.type
_entity.pdbx_description
1 polymer ?
#
loop_
_entity_poly.entity_id
_entity_poly.type
_entity_poly.pdbx_seq_one_letter_code
_entity_poly.pdbx_strand_id
1 'polypeptide(L)'
;MLGEYRITGRRAADISASVEGAVADGLLEPGQPLPPMRELAQELGVNSNTVAAAYRTLRERGVIETAGRRGSRVRPKPATTGREQIRVDVPPGVRNVSDGNPDTALLPSLAEAFRAAATEADRAPVLYGDEPLEPELVRRARADLDRDGVSDGPVAVASGSLDAIERVLTAHLRPGDAVAVEDPGWGSVLDLVPALGLRLVPVGVDDEGPLPGDVERALREGARALVVTDRAQNPTGAAVSAARSKTLRAVLAAHPDVLLIEDDHGHGIVDLPPHPLAGATRHWAFVRSVAKAYGPDLRLAVLTGDPVTVDRVRGRQRLGPGWVSRVVQRAVVHLWASGAVDARAVAASYGHRRDALIAALAARGVDAHGRTGMNVWIPVPDETGAVARLLHAGWAVAPGARFRMNAGPGMRITVSRMRVEEIDAVADAVAEAVGSRPARHYA
;
A
#
# COMPACT_ATOMS: atom_id res chain seq x y z
N MET A 1 -25.61 -22.90 11.56
CA MET A 1 -25.88 -23.06 13.00
C MET A 1 -24.88 -22.22 13.75
N LEU A 2 -25.34 -21.45 14.77
CA LEU A 2 -24.50 -20.48 15.54
C LEU A 2 -23.69 -21.16 16.69
N GLY A 3 -23.46 -22.44 16.63
CA GLY A 3 -22.91 -23.18 17.76
C GLY A 3 -23.90 -23.17 18.95
N GLU A 4 -23.37 -22.99 20.16
CA GLU A 4 -24.20 -22.89 21.39
C GLU A 4 -24.76 -21.49 21.65
N TYR A 5 -24.36 -20.45 20.85
CA TYR A 5 -24.81 -19.07 21.08
C TYR A 5 -26.16 -18.79 20.43
N ARG A 6 -27.06 -18.18 21.20
CA ARG A 6 -28.36 -17.70 20.72
C ARG A 6 -28.41 -16.19 20.74
N ILE A 7 -28.73 -15.60 19.58
CA ILE A 7 -29.02 -14.17 19.49
C ILE A 7 -30.27 -13.86 20.30
N THR A 8 -30.27 -12.78 21.07
CA THR A 8 -31.37 -12.35 21.93
C THR A 8 -31.76 -10.89 21.67
N GLY A 9 -32.95 -10.49 22.09
CA GLY A 9 -33.42 -9.12 21.98
C GLY A 9 -34.76 -9.01 21.27
N ARG A 10 -35.50 -7.93 21.56
CA ARG A 10 -36.80 -7.64 20.92
C ARG A 10 -36.82 -6.36 20.10
N ARG A 11 -35.82 -5.48 20.30
CA ARG A 11 -35.62 -4.25 19.51
C ARG A 11 -34.41 -4.41 18.64
N ALA A 12 -34.31 -3.64 17.56
CA ALA A 12 -33.16 -3.67 16.68
C ALA A 12 -31.84 -3.39 17.43
N ALA A 13 -31.82 -2.47 18.38
CA ALA A 13 -30.67 -2.17 19.21
C ALA A 13 -30.23 -3.36 20.10
N ASP A 14 -31.21 -4.06 20.70
CA ASP A 14 -30.91 -5.21 21.57
C ASP A 14 -30.30 -6.38 20.77
N ILE A 15 -30.88 -6.65 19.59
CA ILE A 15 -30.39 -7.68 18.65
C ILE A 15 -28.97 -7.33 18.17
N SER A 16 -28.74 -6.06 17.82
CA SER A 16 -27.38 -5.61 17.42
C SER A 16 -26.40 -5.78 18.55
N ALA A 17 -26.74 -5.35 19.77
CA ALA A 17 -25.88 -5.49 20.94
C ALA A 17 -25.57 -6.96 21.29
N SER A 18 -26.57 -7.84 21.14
CA SER A 18 -26.38 -9.31 21.34
C SER A 18 -25.35 -9.86 20.37
N VAL A 19 -25.46 -9.55 19.07
CA VAL A 19 -24.49 -10.00 18.06
C VAL A 19 -23.10 -9.38 18.29
N GLU A 20 -23.02 -8.08 18.59
CA GLU A 20 -21.76 -7.39 18.87
C GLU A 20 -21.04 -7.99 20.09
N GLY A 21 -21.76 -8.23 21.16
CA GLY A 21 -21.22 -8.87 22.36
C GLY A 21 -20.67 -10.27 22.07
N ALA A 22 -21.45 -11.09 21.35
CA ALA A 22 -21.02 -12.44 20.98
C ALA A 22 -19.78 -12.45 20.09
N VAL A 23 -19.65 -11.50 19.18
CA VAL A 23 -18.44 -11.34 18.35
C VAL A 23 -17.24 -10.85 19.19
N ALA A 24 -17.49 -9.94 20.15
CA ALA A 24 -16.44 -9.46 21.05
C ALA A 24 -15.91 -10.57 21.98
N ASP A 25 -16.82 -11.39 22.49
CA ASP A 25 -16.53 -12.51 23.40
C ASP A 25 -16.02 -13.76 22.67
N GLY A 26 -15.95 -13.75 21.33
CA GLY A 26 -15.51 -14.87 20.52
C GLY A 26 -16.50 -16.03 20.39
N LEU A 27 -17.76 -15.81 20.80
CA LEU A 27 -18.84 -16.79 20.70
C LEU A 27 -19.39 -16.89 19.26
N LEU A 28 -19.19 -15.85 18.45
CA LEU A 28 -19.42 -15.83 17.01
C LEU A 28 -18.09 -15.60 16.29
N GLU A 29 -17.66 -16.59 15.55
CA GLU A 29 -16.36 -16.56 14.85
C GLU A 29 -16.39 -15.70 13.56
N PRO A 30 -15.24 -15.10 13.19
CA PRO A 30 -15.10 -14.43 11.90
C PRO A 30 -15.46 -15.35 10.73
N GLY A 31 -16.29 -14.84 9.81
CA GLY A 31 -16.79 -15.60 8.67
C GLY A 31 -18.02 -16.47 8.96
N GLN A 32 -18.39 -16.64 10.21
CA GLN A 32 -19.55 -17.44 10.61
C GLN A 32 -20.83 -16.83 10.02
N PRO A 33 -21.69 -17.63 9.35
CA PRO A 33 -22.97 -17.16 8.82
C PRO A 33 -23.95 -16.86 9.96
N LEU A 34 -24.68 -15.75 9.80
CA LEU A 34 -25.79 -15.41 10.68
C LEU A 34 -27.11 -15.97 10.11
N PRO A 35 -28.11 -16.24 10.98
CA PRO A 35 -29.41 -16.71 10.54
C PRO A 35 -30.05 -15.77 9.51
N PRO A 36 -30.79 -16.31 8.53
CA PRO A 36 -31.62 -15.52 7.66
C PRO A 36 -32.58 -14.63 8.46
N MET A 37 -32.76 -13.37 8.01
CA MET A 37 -33.57 -12.38 8.77
C MET A 37 -34.97 -12.89 9.11
N ARG A 38 -35.61 -13.68 8.25
CA ARG A 38 -36.96 -14.24 8.50
C ARG A 38 -36.94 -15.31 9.58
N GLU A 39 -35.96 -16.18 9.59
CA GLU A 39 -35.76 -17.24 10.57
C GLU A 39 -35.48 -16.64 11.96
N LEU A 40 -34.54 -15.71 12.04
CA LEU A 40 -34.22 -15.02 13.29
C LEU A 40 -35.43 -14.23 13.83
N ALA A 41 -36.21 -13.59 12.96
CA ALA A 41 -37.42 -12.88 13.37
C ALA A 41 -38.45 -13.83 13.97
N GLN A 42 -38.62 -15.01 13.39
CA GLN A 42 -39.54 -16.04 13.91
C GLN A 42 -39.02 -16.59 15.24
N GLU A 43 -37.73 -16.86 15.37
CA GLU A 43 -37.13 -17.36 16.62
C GLU A 43 -37.25 -16.36 17.77
N LEU A 44 -37.09 -15.05 17.49
CA LEU A 44 -37.18 -13.98 18.48
C LEU A 44 -38.60 -13.50 18.74
N GLY A 45 -39.58 -13.93 17.96
CA GLY A 45 -40.95 -13.45 18.04
C GLY A 45 -41.11 -11.96 17.71
N VAL A 46 -40.30 -11.46 16.74
CA VAL A 46 -40.32 -10.05 16.33
C VAL A 46 -40.60 -9.91 14.83
N ASN A 47 -40.88 -8.67 14.38
CA ASN A 47 -41.07 -8.39 12.96
C ASN A 47 -39.74 -8.53 12.20
N SER A 48 -39.76 -9.07 10.97
CA SER A 48 -38.56 -9.20 10.12
C SER A 48 -37.89 -7.86 9.81
N ASN A 49 -38.64 -6.74 9.81
CA ASN A 49 -38.09 -5.40 9.67
C ASN A 49 -37.23 -4.99 10.88
N THR A 50 -37.53 -5.50 12.08
CA THR A 50 -36.71 -5.28 13.28
C THR A 50 -35.34 -5.93 13.14
N VAL A 51 -35.31 -7.18 12.67
CA VAL A 51 -34.04 -7.89 12.38
C VAL A 51 -33.31 -7.23 11.22
N ALA A 52 -34.05 -6.81 10.18
CA ALA A 52 -33.43 -6.10 9.06
C ALA A 52 -32.75 -4.78 9.48
N ALA A 53 -33.37 -4.04 10.40
CA ALA A 53 -32.80 -2.82 10.99
C ALA A 53 -31.56 -3.15 11.84
N ALA A 54 -31.59 -4.20 12.67
CA ALA A 54 -30.43 -4.66 13.43
C ALA A 54 -29.26 -5.05 12.52
N TYR A 55 -29.51 -5.86 11.48
CA TYR A 55 -28.49 -6.26 10.52
C TYR A 55 -27.95 -5.10 9.70
N ARG A 56 -28.76 -4.07 9.43
CA ARG A 56 -28.30 -2.83 8.82
C ARG A 56 -27.31 -2.11 9.71
N THR A 57 -27.68 -1.90 10.98
CA THR A 57 -26.81 -1.28 12.00
C THR A 57 -25.49 -2.04 12.15
N LEU A 58 -25.54 -3.37 12.22
CA LEU A 58 -24.34 -4.20 12.32
C LEU A 58 -23.44 -4.07 11.07
N ARG A 59 -24.04 -3.95 9.88
CA ARG A 59 -23.27 -3.68 8.65
C ARG A 59 -22.65 -2.29 8.66
N GLU A 60 -23.40 -1.28 9.05
CA GLU A 60 -22.92 0.10 9.16
C GLU A 60 -21.75 0.23 10.15
N ARG A 61 -21.78 -0.57 11.22
CA ARG A 61 -20.70 -0.68 12.21
C ARG A 61 -19.57 -1.64 11.78
N GLY A 62 -19.70 -2.32 10.66
CA GLY A 62 -18.69 -3.24 10.16
C GLY A 62 -18.54 -4.55 10.94
N VAL A 63 -19.54 -4.90 11.76
CA VAL A 63 -19.56 -6.17 12.53
C VAL A 63 -19.93 -7.35 11.64
N ILE A 64 -20.82 -7.15 10.67
CA ILE A 64 -21.23 -8.15 9.70
C ILE A 64 -21.11 -7.64 8.28
N GLU A 65 -21.07 -8.55 7.32
CA GLU A 65 -21.09 -8.25 5.89
C GLU A 65 -22.15 -9.08 5.17
N THR A 66 -22.58 -8.62 3.99
CA THR A 66 -23.50 -9.36 3.13
C THR A 66 -22.71 -10.16 2.10
N ALA A 67 -22.92 -11.44 2.02
CA ALA A 67 -22.29 -12.37 1.08
C ALA A 67 -23.22 -12.71 -0.10
N GLY A 68 -23.96 -11.74 -0.64
CA GLY A 68 -24.89 -11.93 -1.75
C GLY A 68 -25.98 -12.97 -1.40
N ARG A 69 -26.15 -13.99 -2.26
CA ARG A 69 -27.11 -15.09 -2.04
C ARG A 69 -26.79 -15.96 -0.81
N ARG A 70 -25.61 -15.85 -0.22
CA ARG A 70 -25.17 -16.58 0.98
C ARG A 70 -25.56 -15.90 2.30
N GLY A 71 -26.33 -14.82 2.24
CA GLY A 71 -26.85 -14.13 3.42
C GLY A 71 -25.83 -13.19 4.10
N SER A 72 -26.01 -12.99 5.42
CA SER A 72 -25.11 -12.18 6.25
C SER A 72 -24.16 -13.08 7.06
N ARG A 73 -22.94 -12.63 7.28
CA ARG A 73 -21.95 -13.33 8.11
C ARG A 73 -21.16 -12.34 8.97
N VAL A 74 -20.60 -12.83 10.06
CA VAL A 74 -19.66 -12.08 10.87
C VAL A 74 -18.48 -11.65 10.02
N ARG A 75 -18.14 -10.38 10.06
CA ARG A 75 -17.02 -9.88 9.29
C ARG A 75 -15.70 -10.43 9.86
N PRO A 76 -14.81 -10.94 9.04
CA PRO A 76 -13.47 -11.27 9.51
C PRO A 76 -12.82 -10.03 10.15
N LYS A 77 -12.30 -10.16 11.38
CA LYS A 77 -11.43 -9.11 11.92
C LYS A 77 -10.27 -8.96 10.95
N PRO A 78 -9.79 -7.74 10.70
CA PRO A 78 -8.55 -7.56 9.96
C PRO A 78 -7.48 -8.44 10.57
N ALA A 79 -6.73 -9.15 9.73
CA ALA A 79 -5.66 -9.99 10.22
C ALA A 79 -4.72 -9.11 11.07
N THR A 80 -4.47 -9.50 12.31
CA THR A 80 -3.51 -8.83 13.20
C THR A 80 -2.08 -9.04 12.70
N THR A 81 -1.88 -10.06 11.87
CA THR A 81 -0.61 -10.39 11.22
C THR A 81 -0.61 -9.83 9.82
N GLY A 82 0.07 -8.70 9.63
CA GLY A 82 0.20 -8.08 8.32
C GLY A 82 0.97 -8.95 7.33
N ARG A 83 0.73 -8.75 6.02
CA ARG A 83 1.46 -9.41 4.91
C ARG A 83 2.98 -9.20 5.00
N GLU A 84 3.41 -8.11 5.63
CA GLU A 84 4.82 -7.86 5.93
C GLU A 84 5.45 -8.92 6.83
N GLN A 85 4.66 -9.68 7.58
CA GLN A 85 5.12 -10.80 8.41
C GLN A 85 5.19 -12.13 7.64
N ILE A 86 4.68 -12.19 6.41
CA ILE A 86 4.94 -13.29 5.49
C ILE A 86 6.42 -13.15 5.04
N ARG A 87 7.32 -13.63 5.88
CA ARG A 87 8.76 -13.56 5.65
C ARG A 87 9.34 -14.96 5.71
N VAL A 88 10.40 -15.15 4.96
CA VAL A 88 11.26 -16.30 5.12
C VAL A 88 12.20 -16.00 6.28
N ASP A 89 12.28 -16.87 7.27
CA ASP A 89 13.33 -16.80 8.28
C ASP A 89 14.68 -16.93 7.57
N VAL A 90 15.57 -15.97 7.81
CA VAL A 90 16.87 -15.90 7.13
C VAL A 90 17.94 -16.48 8.05
N PRO A 91 18.39 -17.74 7.82
CA PRO A 91 19.45 -18.34 8.62
C PRO A 91 20.79 -17.59 8.50
N PRO A 92 21.69 -17.72 9.49
CA PRO A 92 23.05 -17.19 9.35
C PRO A 92 23.74 -17.71 8.08
N GLY A 93 24.39 -16.79 7.35
CA GLY A 93 25.09 -17.11 6.11
C GLY A 93 24.22 -17.04 4.85
N VAL A 94 22.92 -16.95 4.96
CA VAL A 94 22.02 -16.74 3.82
C VAL A 94 21.97 -15.26 3.42
N ARG A 95 22.10 -14.99 2.14
CA ARG A 95 22.03 -13.64 1.57
C ARG A 95 20.57 -13.17 1.49
N ASN A 96 20.24 -12.14 2.26
CA ASN A 96 18.88 -11.59 2.27
C ASN A 96 18.70 -10.56 1.14
N VAL A 97 17.83 -10.88 0.17
CA VAL A 97 17.38 -10.00 -0.91
C VAL A 97 15.84 -9.83 -0.92
N SER A 98 15.19 -10.08 0.24
CA SER A 98 13.73 -10.07 0.40
C SER A 98 13.15 -8.80 1.02
N ASP A 99 13.95 -7.95 1.67
CA ASP A 99 13.47 -6.97 2.66
C ASP A 99 12.93 -5.66 2.08
N GLY A 100 13.26 -5.31 0.83
CA GLY A 100 12.79 -4.07 0.19
C GLY A 100 13.38 -2.79 0.79
N ASN A 101 14.48 -2.89 1.52
CA ASN A 101 15.17 -1.75 2.11
C ASN A 101 16.09 -1.03 1.11
N PRO A 102 16.32 0.28 1.27
CA PRO A 102 17.33 0.99 0.49
C PRO A 102 18.75 0.52 0.85
N ASP A 103 19.70 0.82 -0.02
CA ASP A 103 21.13 0.64 0.26
C ASP A 103 21.58 1.70 1.28
N THR A 104 22.03 1.24 2.45
CA THR A 104 22.47 2.15 3.52
C THR A 104 23.70 2.97 3.16
N ALA A 105 24.51 2.51 2.18
CA ALA A 105 25.64 3.25 1.67
C ALA A 105 25.24 4.47 0.80
N LEU A 106 24.01 4.48 0.30
CA LEU A 106 23.45 5.58 -0.51
C LEU A 106 22.57 6.53 0.29
N LEU A 107 22.32 6.23 1.58
CA LEU A 107 21.54 7.10 2.45
C LEU A 107 22.41 8.25 2.98
N PRO A 108 21.86 9.47 3.08
CA PRO A 108 22.60 10.61 3.63
C PRO A 108 22.80 10.47 5.14
N SER A 109 23.84 11.12 5.66
CA SER A 109 23.99 11.31 7.10
C SER A 109 22.89 12.25 7.62
N LEU A 110 22.18 11.84 8.65
CA LEU A 110 21.12 12.64 9.27
C LEU A 110 21.64 13.60 10.36
N ALA A 111 22.87 13.37 10.85
CA ALA A 111 23.38 14.04 12.05
C ALA A 111 23.46 15.57 11.92
N GLU A 112 23.91 16.07 10.78
CA GLU A 112 24.04 17.51 10.54
C GLU A 112 22.66 18.18 10.39
N ALA A 113 21.78 17.56 9.60
CA ALA A 113 20.42 18.04 9.39
C ALA A 113 19.62 18.13 10.71
N PHE A 114 19.72 17.12 11.58
CA PHE A 114 19.06 17.15 12.87
C PHE A 114 19.68 18.14 13.84
N ARG A 115 21.01 18.34 13.84
CA ARG A 115 21.65 19.40 14.65
C ARG A 115 21.15 20.79 14.24
N ALA A 116 21.10 21.07 12.95
CA ALA A 116 20.60 22.34 12.44
C ALA A 116 19.12 22.53 12.83
N ALA A 117 18.28 21.52 12.61
CA ALA A 117 16.87 21.56 12.97
C ALA A 117 16.63 21.75 14.47
N ALA A 118 17.42 21.13 15.33
CA ALA A 118 17.37 21.33 16.78
C ALA A 118 17.74 22.75 17.18
N THR A 119 18.82 23.31 16.61
CA THR A 119 19.22 24.71 16.85
C THR A 119 18.13 25.71 16.45
N GLU A 120 17.42 25.45 15.34
CA GLU A 120 16.29 26.27 14.92
C GLU A 120 15.08 26.11 15.86
N ALA A 121 14.84 24.89 16.36
CA ALA A 121 13.76 24.63 17.31
C ALA A 121 13.99 25.35 18.65
N ASP A 122 15.22 25.43 19.13
CA ASP A 122 15.58 26.19 20.34
C ASP A 122 15.36 27.70 20.17
N ARG A 123 15.61 28.24 18.97
CA ARG A 123 15.39 29.67 18.66
C ARG A 123 13.93 30.02 18.45
N ALA A 124 13.14 29.09 17.87
CA ALA A 124 11.75 29.31 17.55
C ALA A 124 10.97 28.03 17.86
N PRO A 125 10.64 27.81 19.15
CA PRO A 125 9.82 26.67 19.56
C PRO A 125 8.42 26.78 18.97
N VAL A 126 7.86 25.64 18.58
CA VAL A 126 6.50 25.52 18.03
C VAL A 126 5.56 25.11 19.16
N LEU A 127 4.50 25.88 19.35
CA LEU A 127 3.51 25.69 20.40
C LEU A 127 2.16 25.24 19.81
N TYR A 128 1.25 24.81 20.69
CA TYR A 128 -0.13 24.52 20.30
C TYR A 128 -0.80 25.79 19.77
N GLY A 129 -1.41 25.70 18.59
CA GLY A 129 -2.05 26.83 17.89
C GLY A 129 -1.18 27.48 16.82
N ASP A 130 0.11 27.19 16.79
CA ASP A 130 0.99 27.63 15.70
C ASP A 130 0.71 26.84 14.40
N GLU A 131 1.20 27.40 13.28
CA GLU A 131 1.13 26.71 11.97
C GLU A 131 1.94 25.39 12.03
N PRO A 132 1.32 24.23 11.80
CA PRO A 132 1.99 22.94 11.95
C PRO A 132 2.97 22.63 10.83
N LEU A 133 2.91 23.35 9.71
CA LEU A 133 3.77 23.13 8.54
C LEU A 133 4.96 24.06 8.55
N GLU A 134 6.14 23.53 8.21
CA GLU A 134 7.34 24.32 7.98
C GLU A 134 7.20 25.04 6.63
N PRO A 135 7.18 26.39 6.59
CA PRO A 135 6.94 27.14 5.36
C PRO A 135 7.93 26.80 4.25
N GLU A 136 9.20 26.63 4.60
CA GLU A 136 10.25 26.29 3.64
C GLU A 136 10.08 24.89 3.07
N LEU A 137 9.59 23.92 3.85
CA LEU A 137 9.24 22.60 3.36
C LEU A 137 8.12 22.69 2.32
N VAL A 138 7.06 23.44 2.63
CA VAL A 138 5.92 23.63 1.71
C VAL A 138 6.38 24.26 0.40
N ARG A 139 7.21 25.30 0.47
CA ARG A 139 7.72 26.00 -0.73
C ARG A 139 8.56 25.04 -1.61
N ARG A 140 9.49 24.29 -1.00
CA ARG A 140 10.34 23.34 -1.74
C ARG A 140 9.54 22.19 -2.31
N ALA A 141 8.64 21.62 -1.50
CA ALA A 141 7.77 20.55 -1.95
C ALA A 141 6.91 20.98 -3.15
N ARG A 142 6.31 22.18 -3.09
CA ARG A 142 5.49 22.67 -4.20
C ARG A 142 6.33 22.83 -5.47
N ALA A 143 7.49 23.49 -5.38
CA ALA A 143 8.38 23.67 -6.52
C ALA A 143 8.85 22.34 -7.15
N ASP A 144 9.01 21.31 -6.34
CA ASP A 144 9.38 19.97 -6.80
C ASP A 144 8.22 19.25 -7.49
N LEU A 145 7.02 19.33 -6.91
CA LEU A 145 5.79 18.80 -7.47
C LEU A 145 5.41 19.50 -8.79
N ASP A 146 5.60 20.84 -8.88
CA ASP A 146 5.35 21.63 -10.10
C ASP A 146 6.27 21.20 -11.24
N ARG A 147 7.55 20.97 -10.94
CA ARG A 147 8.53 20.47 -11.91
C ARG A 147 8.12 19.12 -12.50
N ASP A 148 7.52 18.28 -11.67
CA ASP A 148 7.04 16.95 -12.06
C ASP A 148 5.63 16.99 -12.69
N GLY A 149 5.03 18.14 -12.87
CA GLY A 149 3.72 18.30 -13.51
C GLY A 149 2.54 17.83 -12.66
N VAL A 150 2.73 17.71 -11.34
CA VAL A 150 1.62 17.39 -10.42
C VAL A 150 0.69 18.60 -10.31
N SER A 151 -0.62 18.37 -10.47
CA SER A 151 -1.64 19.42 -10.39
C SER A 151 -1.49 20.28 -9.14
N ASP A 152 -1.78 21.58 -9.28
CA ASP A 152 -1.72 22.52 -8.16
C ASP A 152 -2.73 22.18 -7.07
N GLY A 153 -2.33 22.42 -5.84
CA GLY A 153 -3.14 22.15 -4.66
C GLY A 153 -2.39 22.44 -3.36
N PRO A 154 -3.12 22.56 -2.24
CA PRO A 154 -2.50 22.78 -0.95
C PRO A 154 -1.61 21.57 -0.56
N VAL A 155 -0.58 21.84 0.24
CA VAL A 155 0.38 20.84 0.73
C VAL A 155 0.07 20.47 2.18
N ALA A 156 0.09 19.21 2.49
CA ALA A 156 0.09 18.66 3.85
C ALA A 156 1.27 17.72 4.06
N VAL A 157 1.51 17.30 5.29
CA VAL A 157 2.57 16.37 5.66
C VAL A 157 1.99 15.24 6.51
N ALA A 158 2.42 14.02 6.24
CA ALA A 158 2.01 12.81 6.97
C ALA A 158 3.23 12.02 7.45
N SER A 159 3.02 11.07 8.37
CA SER A 159 4.07 10.22 8.93
C SER A 159 4.45 9.05 7.99
N GLY A 160 4.68 9.36 6.72
CA GLY A 160 4.98 8.43 5.64
C GLY A 160 3.77 8.15 4.74
N SER A 161 4.01 7.50 3.59
CA SER A 161 2.97 7.28 2.56
C SER A 161 1.78 6.49 3.09
N LEU A 162 2.00 5.45 3.89
CA LEU A 162 0.90 4.62 4.40
C LEU A 162 -0.04 5.41 5.32
N ASP A 163 0.52 6.27 6.20
CA ASP A 163 -0.26 7.20 7.04
C ASP A 163 -1.05 8.21 6.18
N ALA A 164 -0.42 8.73 5.10
CA ALA A 164 -1.11 9.61 4.17
C ALA A 164 -2.30 8.92 3.48
N ILE A 165 -2.08 7.71 2.95
CA ILE A 165 -3.12 6.90 2.28
C ILE A 165 -4.26 6.58 3.24
N GLU A 166 -3.95 6.15 4.47
CA GLU A 166 -4.94 5.89 5.53
C GLU A 166 -5.83 7.11 5.77
N ARG A 167 -5.22 8.28 5.95
CA ARG A 167 -5.95 9.54 6.21
C ARG A 167 -6.84 9.93 5.06
N VAL A 168 -6.36 9.82 3.83
CA VAL A 168 -7.13 10.13 2.62
C VAL A 168 -8.32 9.17 2.49
N LEU A 169 -8.11 7.86 2.62
CA LEU A 169 -9.17 6.86 2.56
C LEU A 169 -10.24 7.11 3.63
N THR A 170 -9.81 7.29 4.88
CA THR A 170 -10.75 7.51 6.00
C THR A 170 -11.44 8.87 5.98
N ALA A 171 -10.89 9.86 5.25
CA ALA A 171 -11.51 11.17 5.06
C ALA A 171 -12.67 11.16 4.05
N HIS A 172 -12.71 10.18 3.16
CA HIS A 172 -13.66 10.12 2.05
C HIS A 172 -14.56 8.90 2.07
N LEU A 173 -14.08 7.77 2.57
CA LEU A 173 -14.76 6.48 2.47
C LEU A 173 -15.39 6.04 3.79
N ARG A 174 -16.34 5.14 3.69
CA ARG A 174 -17.03 4.49 4.80
C ARG A 174 -16.77 2.99 4.77
N PRO A 175 -16.82 2.31 5.93
CA PRO A 175 -16.75 0.85 5.96
C PRO A 175 -17.73 0.22 4.96
N GLY A 176 -17.24 -0.74 4.17
CA GLY A 176 -17.98 -1.39 3.08
C GLY A 176 -17.73 -0.80 1.70
N ASP A 177 -17.21 0.44 1.57
CA ASP A 177 -16.83 0.99 0.28
C ASP A 177 -15.70 0.18 -0.36
N ALA A 178 -15.67 0.14 -1.69
CA ALA A 178 -14.68 -0.59 -2.46
C ALA A 178 -13.53 0.32 -2.89
N VAL A 179 -12.31 -0.20 -2.79
CA VAL A 179 -11.07 0.46 -3.22
C VAL A 179 -10.39 -0.41 -4.27
N ALA A 180 -10.19 0.14 -5.46
CA ALA A 180 -9.39 -0.45 -6.51
C ALA A 180 -7.90 -0.29 -6.14
N VAL A 181 -7.16 -1.38 -6.17
CA VAL A 181 -5.73 -1.44 -5.81
C VAL A 181 -4.98 -2.34 -6.78
N GLU A 182 -3.72 -2.04 -6.99
CA GLU A 182 -2.82 -2.84 -7.82
C GLU A 182 -2.67 -4.27 -7.29
N ASP A 183 -2.68 -5.26 -8.20
CA ASP A 183 -2.48 -6.68 -7.91
C ASP A 183 -1.61 -7.34 -9.01
N PRO A 184 -0.34 -7.69 -8.71
CA PRO A 184 0.30 -7.59 -7.40
C PRO A 184 0.59 -6.14 -7.01
N GLY A 185 0.50 -5.84 -5.71
CA GLY A 185 0.64 -4.50 -5.17
C GLY A 185 1.33 -4.44 -3.81
N TRP A 186 1.48 -3.25 -3.27
CA TRP A 186 2.14 -3.06 -1.98
C TRP A 186 1.36 -3.73 -0.84
N GLY A 187 1.96 -4.76 -0.21
CA GLY A 187 1.31 -5.57 0.81
C GLY A 187 0.70 -4.76 1.96
N SER A 188 1.37 -3.68 2.41
CA SER A 188 0.83 -2.83 3.47
C SER A 188 -0.46 -2.11 3.08
N VAL A 189 -0.65 -1.73 1.81
CA VAL A 189 -1.93 -1.17 1.31
C VAL A 189 -2.99 -2.27 1.24
N LEU A 190 -2.60 -3.49 0.82
CA LEU A 190 -3.51 -4.64 0.78
C LEU A 190 -4.01 -5.04 2.18
N ASP A 191 -3.23 -4.75 3.23
CA ASP A 191 -3.64 -4.96 4.63
C ASP A 191 -4.41 -3.75 5.19
N LEU A 192 -4.00 -2.53 4.84
CA LEU A 192 -4.61 -1.30 5.33
C LEU A 192 -6.09 -1.20 4.91
N VAL A 193 -6.39 -1.47 3.64
CA VAL A 193 -7.76 -1.32 3.11
C VAL A 193 -8.76 -2.19 3.89
N PRO A 194 -8.54 -3.50 4.12
CA PRO A 194 -9.42 -4.29 4.98
C PRO A 194 -9.41 -3.85 6.45
N ALA A 195 -8.26 -3.38 6.97
CA ALA A 195 -8.17 -2.88 8.35
C ALA A 195 -9.10 -1.68 8.60
N LEU A 196 -9.31 -0.85 7.58
CA LEU A 196 -10.27 0.26 7.61
C LEU A 196 -11.72 -0.16 7.36
N GLY A 197 -11.96 -1.46 7.22
CA GLY A 197 -13.28 -1.95 6.91
C GLY A 197 -13.70 -1.79 5.46
N LEU A 198 -12.79 -1.44 4.57
CA LEU A 198 -13.03 -1.27 3.14
C LEU A 198 -12.84 -2.59 2.37
N ARG A 199 -13.36 -2.67 1.15
CA ARG A 199 -13.24 -3.85 0.30
C ARG A 199 -12.18 -3.63 -0.77
N LEU A 200 -11.29 -4.60 -0.94
CA LEU A 200 -10.30 -4.61 -2.03
C LEU A 200 -10.96 -5.02 -3.36
N VAL A 201 -10.62 -4.32 -4.43
CA VAL A 201 -10.92 -4.69 -5.81
C VAL A 201 -9.59 -4.73 -6.58
N PRO A 202 -9.13 -5.90 -7.04
CA PRO A 202 -7.84 -6.03 -7.68
C PRO A 202 -7.84 -5.43 -9.10
N VAL A 203 -6.76 -4.73 -9.42
CA VAL A 203 -6.44 -4.17 -10.74
C VAL A 203 -5.09 -4.73 -11.16
N GLY A 204 -5.04 -5.43 -12.29
CA GLY A 204 -3.80 -5.97 -12.85
C GLY A 204 -2.79 -4.87 -13.20
N VAL A 205 -1.51 -5.22 -13.12
CA VAL A 205 -0.38 -4.33 -13.39
C VAL A 205 0.58 -4.99 -14.38
N ASP A 206 1.04 -4.22 -15.35
CA ASP A 206 2.17 -4.55 -16.21
C ASP A 206 3.32 -3.54 -15.99
N ASP A 207 4.38 -3.61 -16.78
CA ASP A 207 5.55 -2.73 -16.64
C ASP A 207 5.23 -1.23 -16.82
N GLU A 208 4.10 -0.90 -17.43
CA GLU A 208 3.64 0.48 -17.66
C GLU A 208 2.62 0.98 -16.61
N GLY A 209 2.35 0.19 -15.56
CA GLY A 209 1.42 0.53 -14.48
C GLY A 209 0.07 -0.19 -14.57
N PRO A 210 -0.97 0.26 -13.86
CA PRO A 210 -2.26 -0.44 -13.80
C PRO A 210 -2.93 -0.55 -15.18
N LEU A 211 -3.54 -1.71 -15.43
CA LEU A 211 -4.22 -2.01 -16.68
C LEU A 211 -5.52 -1.20 -16.81
N PRO A 212 -5.70 -0.36 -17.85
CA PRO A 212 -6.86 0.53 -17.97
C PRO A 212 -8.19 -0.20 -18.01
N GLY A 213 -8.26 -1.37 -18.68
CA GLY A 213 -9.47 -2.18 -18.73
C GLY A 213 -9.90 -2.72 -17.37
N ASP A 214 -8.92 -3.05 -16.51
CA ASP A 214 -9.19 -3.50 -15.14
C ASP A 214 -9.62 -2.33 -14.23
N VAL A 215 -9.00 -1.16 -14.41
CA VAL A 215 -9.43 0.07 -13.72
C VAL A 215 -10.88 0.39 -14.10
N GLU A 216 -11.20 0.44 -15.38
CA GLU A 216 -12.55 0.71 -15.87
C GLU A 216 -13.57 -0.31 -15.33
N ARG A 217 -13.22 -1.60 -15.33
CA ARG A 217 -14.06 -2.65 -14.74
C ARG A 217 -14.31 -2.40 -13.25
N ALA A 218 -13.25 -2.15 -12.47
CA ALA A 218 -13.36 -1.90 -11.03
C ALA A 218 -14.26 -0.70 -10.71
N LEU A 219 -14.13 0.39 -11.49
CA LEU A 219 -14.96 1.59 -11.32
C LEU A 219 -16.42 1.34 -11.69
N ARG A 220 -16.70 0.61 -12.76
CA ARG A 220 -18.06 0.19 -13.12
C ARG A 220 -18.69 -0.76 -12.10
N GLU A 221 -17.90 -1.58 -11.43
CA GLU A 221 -18.32 -2.45 -10.33
C GLU A 221 -18.50 -1.71 -9.00
N GLY A 222 -18.32 -0.39 -8.99
CA GLY A 222 -18.61 0.49 -7.86
C GLY A 222 -17.43 0.74 -6.93
N ALA A 223 -16.20 0.61 -7.40
CA ALA A 223 -15.06 1.10 -6.65
C ALA A 223 -15.15 2.63 -6.46
N ARG A 224 -14.99 3.07 -5.21
CA ARG A 224 -15.12 4.46 -4.78
C ARG A 224 -13.77 5.17 -4.74
N ALA A 225 -12.68 4.41 -4.71
CA ALA A 225 -11.33 4.93 -4.76
C ALA A 225 -10.45 4.04 -5.65
N LEU A 226 -9.40 4.66 -6.19
CA LEU A 226 -8.31 4.01 -6.89
C LEU A 226 -6.99 4.42 -6.25
N VAL A 227 -6.15 3.45 -5.87
CA VAL A 227 -4.77 3.67 -5.39
C VAL A 227 -3.81 3.19 -6.46
N VAL A 228 -2.91 4.07 -6.91
CA VAL A 228 -1.94 3.81 -7.97
C VAL A 228 -0.55 4.15 -7.47
N THR A 229 0.43 3.32 -7.81
CA THR A 229 1.85 3.64 -7.60
C THR A 229 2.42 4.24 -8.89
N ASP A 230 2.90 5.48 -8.81
CA ASP A 230 3.37 6.21 -9.98
C ASP A 230 4.70 5.64 -10.52
N ARG A 231 5.67 5.38 -9.64
CA ARG A 231 7.01 4.85 -9.98
C ARG A 231 7.51 3.87 -8.92
N ALA A 232 8.43 2.98 -9.32
CA ALA A 232 9.03 1.95 -8.46
C ALA A 232 7.99 1.05 -7.79
N GLN A 233 6.91 0.71 -8.51
CA GLN A 233 5.82 -0.09 -8.00
C GLN A 233 6.33 -1.34 -7.24
N ASN A 234 5.77 -1.61 -6.11
CA ASN A 234 6.12 -2.76 -5.30
C ASN A 234 5.02 -3.84 -5.44
N PRO A 235 5.34 -5.03 -6.00
CA PRO A 235 6.68 -5.61 -6.17
C PRO A 235 7.29 -5.50 -7.56
N THR A 236 6.57 -5.05 -8.59
CA THR A 236 6.91 -5.27 -10.01
C THR A 236 7.97 -4.30 -10.55
N GLY A 237 8.22 -3.18 -9.86
CA GLY A 237 9.07 -2.12 -10.40
C GLY A 237 8.43 -1.34 -11.55
N ALA A 238 7.14 -1.53 -11.82
CA ALA A 238 6.40 -0.80 -12.85
C ALA A 238 6.46 0.72 -12.63
N ALA A 239 6.25 1.47 -13.71
CA ALA A 239 6.06 2.92 -13.67
C ALA A 239 5.02 3.34 -14.70
N VAL A 240 4.14 4.25 -14.32
CA VAL A 240 3.11 4.78 -15.22
C VAL A 240 3.79 5.48 -16.39
N SER A 241 3.55 4.99 -17.61
CA SER A 241 4.07 5.62 -18.83
C SER A 241 3.19 6.80 -19.26
N ALA A 242 3.72 7.69 -20.11
CA ALA A 242 2.97 8.80 -20.67
C ALA A 242 1.70 8.31 -21.43
N ALA A 243 1.81 7.22 -22.18
CA ALA A 243 0.70 6.62 -22.90
C ALA A 243 -0.33 6.03 -21.94
N ARG A 244 0.12 5.33 -20.90
CA ARG A 244 -0.72 4.75 -19.86
C ARG A 244 -1.44 5.83 -19.07
N SER A 245 -0.75 6.88 -18.64
CA SER A 245 -1.34 8.05 -17.96
C SER A 245 -2.45 8.67 -18.80
N LYS A 246 -2.21 8.90 -20.09
CA LYS A 246 -3.24 9.45 -20.99
C LYS A 246 -4.49 8.57 -21.03
N THR A 247 -4.34 7.27 -21.13
CA THR A 247 -5.46 6.33 -21.18
C THR A 247 -6.21 6.26 -19.85
N LEU A 248 -5.48 6.19 -18.73
CA LEU A 248 -6.08 6.17 -17.40
C LEU A 248 -6.82 7.48 -17.08
N ARG A 249 -6.27 8.63 -17.48
CA ARG A 249 -6.97 9.92 -17.35
C ARG A 249 -8.29 9.95 -18.12
N ALA A 250 -8.34 9.33 -19.30
CA ALA A 250 -9.59 9.23 -20.07
C ALA A 250 -10.63 8.34 -19.35
N VAL A 251 -10.21 7.21 -18.77
CA VAL A 251 -11.08 6.35 -17.94
C VAL A 251 -11.58 7.12 -16.71
N LEU A 252 -10.69 7.80 -15.99
CA LEU A 252 -11.04 8.56 -14.77
C LEU A 252 -11.96 9.75 -15.06
N ALA A 253 -11.83 10.40 -16.21
CA ALA A 253 -12.72 11.49 -16.63
C ALA A 253 -14.19 11.05 -16.76
N ALA A 254 -14.44 9.77 -17.06
CA ALA A 254 -15.79 9.19 -17.06
C ALA A 254 -16.31 8.88 -15.64
N HIS A 255 -15.45 8.94 -14.62
CA HIS A 255 -15.75 8.62 -13.23
C HIS A 255 -15.28 9.74 -12.26
N PRO A 256 -15.74 10.99 -12.43
CA PRO A 256 -15.17 12.17 -11.76
C PRO A 256 -15.33 12.16 -10.23
N ASP A 257 -16.22 11.35 -9.68
CA ASP A 257 -16.49 11.25 -8.24
C ASP A 257 -15.63 10.18 -7.53
N VAL A 258 -14.80 9.47 -8.26
CA VAL A 258 -13.86 8.50 -7.70
C VAL A 258 -12.72 9.25 -6.99
N LEU A 259 -12.37 8.80 -5.79
CA LEU A 259 -11.19 9.27 -5.08
C LEU A 259 -9.94 8.67 -5.72
N LEU A 260 -9.06 9.51 -6.24
CA LEU A 260 -7.75 9.08 -6.76
C LEU A 260 -6.67 9.29 -5.71
N ILE A 261 -5.84 8.28 -5.47
CA ILE A 261 -4.66 8.37 -4.62
C ILE A 261 -3.47 7.85 -5.41
N GLU A 262 -2.47 8.70 -5.60
CA GLU A 262 -1.19 8.32 -6.22
C GLU A 262 -0.10 8.28 -5.16
N ASP A 263 0.70 7.22 -5.15
CA ASP A 263 1.87 7.06 -4.28
C ASP A 263 3.15 7.10 -5.11
N ASP A 264 3.95 8.15 -4.91
CA ASP A 264 5.28 8.31 -5.50
C ASP A 264 6.37 8.01 -4.46
N HIS A 265 6.54 6.75 -4.11
CA HIS A 265 7.67 6.33 -3.29
C HIS A 265 8.96 6.12 -4.10
N GLY A 266 8.89 6.26 -5.41
CA GLY A 266 10.04 6.26 -6.33
C GLY A 266 10.84 7.56 -6.34
N HIS A 267 10.34 8.63 -5.70
CA HIS A 267 11.04 9.91 -5.65
C HIS A 267 12.45 9.79 -5.05
N GLY A 268 13.42 10.34 -5.77
CA GLY A 268 14.84 10.30 -5.38
C GLY A 268 15.56 8.98 -5.60
N ILE A 269 14.87 7.93 -6.08
CA ILE A 269 15.48 6.63 -6.44
C ILE A 269 15.17 6.19 -7.87
N VAL A 270 14.43 6.98 -8.63
CA VAL A 270 14.05 6.72 -10.03
C VAL A 270 14.38 7.94 -10.88
N ASP A 271 15.08 7.74 -11.99
CA ASP A 271 15.45 8.80 -12.95
C ASP A 271 14.52 8.82 -14.19
N LEU A 272 13.26 8.44 -14.01
CA LEU A 272 12.20 8.62 -15.00
C LEU A 272 11.23 9.71 -14.51
N PRO A 273 10.78 10.60 -15.41
CA PRO A 273 9.77 11.57 -15.03
C PRO A 273 8.47 10.85 -14.64
N PRO A 274 7.76 11.33 -13.61
CA PRO A 274 6.42 10.85 -13.32
C PRO A 274 5.44 11.29 -14.41
N HIS A 275 4.34 10.57 -14.54
CA HIS A 275 3.23 10.92 -15.42
C HIS A 275 1.94 10.97 -14.61
N PRO A 276 1.75 12.00 -13.75
CA PRO A 276 0.70 12.05 -12.75
C PRO A 276 -0.71 11.96 -13.34
N LEU A 277 -1.58 11.27 -12.62
CA LEU A 277 -3.03 11.26 -12.84
C LEU A 277 -3.73 12.37 -12.03
N ALA A 278 -3.03 12.98 -11.09
CA ALA A 278 -3.52 14.05 -10.21
C ALA A 278 -4.32 15.09 -10.96
N GLY A 279 -5.52 15.43 -10.44
CA GLY A 279 -6.47 16.32 -11.11
C GLY A 279 -7.33 15.68 -12.20
N ALA A 280 -7.23 14.36 -12.44
CA ALA A 280 -8.12 13.65 -13.36
C ALA A 280 -9.54 13.42 -12.78
N THR A 281 -9.69 13.49 -11.48
CA THR A 281 -10.95 13.37 -10.75
C THR A 281 -11.17 14.57 -9.84
N ARG A 282 -12.39 14.74 -9.31
CA ARG A 282 -12.74 15.84 -8.40
C ARG A 282 -12.00 15.76 -7.07
N HIS A 283 -11.83 14.55 -6.53
CA HIS A 283 -11.13 14.29 -5.28
C HIS A 283 -9.88 13.45 -5.56
N TRP A 284 -8.74 14.00 -5.22
CA TRP A 284 -7.46 13.37 -5.48
C TRP A 284 -6.43 13.72 -4.41
N ALA A 285 -5.45 12.85 -4.25
CA ALA A 285 -4.26 13.07 -3.46
C ALA A 285 -3.03 12.48 -4.18
N PHE A 286 -1.94 13.21 -4.18
CA PHE A 286 -0.63 12.75 -4.61
C PHE A 286 0.30 12.73 -3.40
N VAL A 287 0.88 11.58 -3.09
CA VAL A 287 1.71 11.34 -1.92
C VAL A 287 3.14 11.09 -2.36
N ARG A 288 4.08 11.90 -1.89
CA ARG A 288 5.51 11.78 -2.17
C ARG A 288 6.30 11.40 -0.93
N SER A 289 6.89 10.20 -0.95
CA SER A 289 7.70 9.70 0.17
C SER A 289 9.12 10.22 0.13
N VAL A 290 9.68 10.50 1.31
CA VAL A 290 11.13 10.76 1.45
C VAL A 290 11.92 9.51 1.88
N ALA A 291 11.21 8.44 2.26
CA ALA A 291 11.79 7.30 2.97
C ALA A 291 12.86 6.53 2.18
N LYS A 292 12.67 6.34 0.87
CA LYS A 292 13.56 5.48 0.07
C LYS A 292 14.88 6.16 -0.27
N ALA A 293 14.87 7.47 -0.44
CA ALA A 293 16.07 8.24 -0.79
C ALA A 293 16.78 8.81 0.45
N TYR A 294 16.06 9.19 1.50
CA TYR A 294 16.61 9.91 2.65
C TYR A 294 16.64 9.09 3.94
N GLY A 295 16.01 7.95 3.97
CA GLY A 295 15.96 7.03 5.11
C GLY A 295 14.54 6.81 5.64
N PRO A 296 14.19 5.54 5.91
CA PRO A 296 12.83 5.16 6.32
C PRO A 296 12.44 5.71 7.70
N ASP A 297 13.41 6.00 8.57
CA ASP A 297 13.18 6.48 9.95
C ASP A 297 12.74 7.95 10.02
N LEU A 298 12.93 8.73 8.97
CA LEU A 298 12.40 10.10 8.89
C LEU A 298 10.88 10.15 9.00
N ARG A 299 10.20 9.09 8.63
CA ARG A 299 8.74 8.98 8.75
C ARG A 299 8.00 10.23 8.29
N LEU A 300 8.35 10.73 7.07
CA LEU A 300 7.73 11.90 6.48
C LEU A 300 7.34 11.61 5.03
N ALA A 301 6.13 12.02 4.66
CA ALA A 301 5.66 12.11 3.29
C ALA A 301 4.99 13.47 3.09
N VAL A 302 5.24 14.07 1.92
CA VAL A 302 4.49 15.23 1.44
C VAL A 302 3.24 14.74 0.76
N LEU A 303 2.12 15.38 1.01
CA LEU A 303 0.85 15.14 0.35
C LEU A 303 0.36 16.45 -0.26
N THR A 304 -0.06 16.41 -1.52
CA THR A 304 -0.85 17.46 -2.16
C THR A 304 -2.15 16.86 -2.69
N GLY A 305 -3.15 17.68 -2.92
CA GLY A 305 -4.46 17.20 -3.37
C GLY A 305 -5.42 18.33 -3.63
N ASP A 306 -6.65 17.99 -4.04
CA ASP A 306 -7.70 19.00 -4.09
C ASP A 306 -7.93 19.61 -2.70
N PRO A 307 -8.42 20.89 -2.63
CA PRO A 307 -8.55 21.58 -1.34
C PRO A 307 -9.42 20.83 -0.32
N VAL A 308 -10.48 20.17 -0.77
CA VAL A 308 -11.39 19.44 0.13
C VAL A 308 -10.70 18.22 0.73
N THR A 309 -9.94 17.48 -0.08
CA THR A 309 -9.19 16.31 0.37
C THR A 309 -8.12 16.70 1.39
N VAL A 310 -7.32 17.73 1.09
CA VAL A 310 -6.26 18.18 2.01
C VAL A 310 -6.83 18.73 3.31
N ASP A 311 -7.90 19.50 3.26
CA ASP A 311 -8.57 20.02 4.46
C ASP A 311 -9.09 18.89 5.36
N ARG A 312 -9.72 17.86 4.79
CA ARG A 312 -10.19 16.70 5.53
C ARG A 312 -9.04 15.92 6.16
N VAL A 313 -7.94 15.72 5.43
CA VAL A 313 -6.73 15.06 5.96
C VAL A 313 -6.15 15.83 7.14
N ARG A 314 -6.00 17.17 7.02
CA ARG A 314 -5.54 18.03 8.11
C ARG A 314 -6.48 17.97 9.32
N GLY A 315 -7.81 17.99 9.07
CA GLY A 315 -8.82 17.85 10.12
C GLY A 315 -8.67 16.55 10.90
N ARG A 316 -8.51 15.43 10.21
CA ARG A 316 -8.28 14.12 10.86
C ARG A 316 -6.95 14.07 11.61
N GLN A 317 -5.91 14.69 11.08
CA GLN A 317 -4.61 14.75 11.75
C GLN A 317 -4.69 15.46 13.10
N ARG A 318 -5.48 16.54 13.20
CA ARG A 318 -5.72 17.26 14.47
C ARG A 318 -6.44 16.41 15.52
N LEU A 319 -7.25 15.42 15.10
CA LEU A 319 -7.95 14.50 16.02
C LEU A 319 -7.05 13.35 16.54
N GLY A 320 -5.80 13.29 16.14
CA GLY A 320 -4.84 12.27 16.53
C GLY A 320 -3.49 12.91 16.92
N PRO A 321 -2.42 12.68 16.13
CA PRO A 321 -1.07 13.16 16.46
C PRO A 321 -0.89 14.67 16.37
N GLY A 322 -1.88 15.42 15.87
CA GLY A 322 -1.81 16.87 15.68
C GLY A 322 -1.06 17.24 14.39
N TRP A 323 0.23 16.99 14.36
CA TRP A 323 1.11 17.27 13.22
C TRP A 323 2.34 16.35 13.20
N VAL A 324 3.04 16.30 12.09
CA VAL A 324 4.39 15.72 12.03
C VAL A 324 5.38 16.71 12.65
N SER A 325 6.27 16.23 13.50
CA SER A 325 7.22 17.08 14.20
C SER A 325 7.91 18.11 13.30
N ARG A 326 7.87 19.39 13.69
CA ARG A 326 8.54 20.47 12.98
C ARG A 326 10.06 20.28 12.93
N VAL A 327 10.64 19.60 13.94
CA VAL A 327 12.08 19.26 13.94
C VAL A 327 12.38 18.30 12.78
N VAL A 328 11.54 17.30 12.55
CA VAL A 328 11.69 16.38 11.40
C VAL A 328 11.49 17.13 10.08
N GLN A 329 10.48 18.00 9.99
CA GLN A 329 10.23 18.80 8.79
C GLN A 329 11.44 19.68 8.45
N ARG A 330 12.03 20.38 9.43
CA ARG A 330 13.25 21.19 9.30
C ARG A 330 14.46 20.34 8.89
N ALA A 331 14.63 19.17 9.49
CA ALA A 331 15.71 18.26 9.10
C ALA A 331 15.60 17.84 7.62
N VAL A 332 14.39 17.55 7.14
CA VAL A 332 14.16 17.26 5.70
C VAL A 332 14.46 18.47 4.83
N VAL A 333 14.10 19.70 5.26
CA VAL A 333 14.47 20.93 4.56
C VAL A 333 15.99 21.07 4.43
N HIS A 334 16.74 20.81 5.50
CA HIS A 334 18.21 20.83 5.46
C HIS A 334 18.80 19.79 4.52
N LEU A 335 18.26 18.57 4.52
CA LEU A 335 18.68 17.53 3.58
C LEU A 335 18.43 17.93 2.14
N TRP A 336 17.28 18.54 1.82
CA TRP A 336 16.97 19.02 0.48
C TRP A 336 17.83 20.23 0.08
N ALA A 337 18.04 21.16 1.01
CA ALA A 337 18.80 22.39 0.76
C ALA A 337 20.28 22.10 0.49
N SER A 338 20.85 21.12 1.19
CA SER A 338 22.24 20.72 1.02
C SER A 338 22.51 19.81 -0.18
N GLY A 339 21.46 19.33 -0.86
CA GLY A 339 21.63 18.30 -1.90
C GLY A 339 22.19 17.01 -1.34
N ALA A 340 21.79 16.62 -0.12
CA ALA A 340 22.35 15.48 0.62
C ALA A 340 22.20 14.13 -0.11
N VAL A 341 21.32 14.05 -1.10
CA VAL A 341 21.11 12.88 -1.97
C VAL A 341 21.29 13.28 -3.41
N ASP A 342 22.22 12.62 -4.08
CA ASP A 342 22.29 12.63 -5.54
C ASP A 342 21.30 11.59 -6.11
N ALA A 343 20.08 12.05 -6.40
CA ALA A 343 19.01 11.19 -6.88
C ALA A 343 19.36 10.44 -8.18
N ARG A 344 20.17 11.08 -9.07
CA ARG A 344 20.61 10.43 -10.32
C ARG A 344 21.59 9.32 -10.05
N ALA A 345 22.57 9.55 -9.16
CA ALA A 345 23.53 8.51 -8.78
C ALA A 345 22.84 7.32 -8.08
N VAL A 346 21.89 7.59 -7.20
CA VAL A 346 21.08 6.54 -6.55
C VAL A 346 20.26 5.74 -7.57
N ALA A 347 19.55 6.43 -8.45
CA ALA A 347 18.76 5.80 -9.51
C ALA A 347 19.61 4.97 -10.46
N ALA A 348 20.78 5.50 -10.89
CA ALA A 348 21.73 4.80 -11.72
C ALA A 348 22.28 3.53 -11.04
N SER A 349 22.59 3.60 -9.74
CA SER A 349 23.08 2.46 -8.96
C SER A 349 22.05 1.33 -8.89
N TYR A 350 20.79 1.65 -8.58
CA TYR A 350 19.73 0.65 -8.54
C TYR A 350 19.39 0.14 -9.94
N GLY A 351 19.31 1.03 -10.92
CA GLY A 351 19.06 0.69 -12.32
C GLY A 351 20.09 -0.30 -12.87
N HIS A 352 21.38 -0.02 -12.68
CA HIS A 352 22.46 -0.89 -13.14
C HIS A 352 22.33 -2.32 -12.56
N ARG A 353 22.12 -2.46 -11.25
CA ARG A 353 21.95 -3.77 -10.59
C ARG A 353 20.68 -4.50 -11.06
N ARG A 354 19.58 -3.78 -11.19
CA ARG A 354 18.29 -4.32 -11.64
C ARG A 354 18.36 -4.82 -13.08
N ASP A 355 18.86 -3.99 -13.98
CA ASP A 355 18.93 -4.29 -15.41
C ASP A 355 19.92 -5.43 -15.68
N ALA A 356 21.06 -5.48 -14.96
CA ALA A 356 21.98 -6.58 -15.01
C ALA A 356 21.37 -7.91 -14.52
N LEU A 357 20.59 -7.89 -13.43
CA LEU A 357 19.87 -9.07 -12.95
C LEU A 357 18.81 -9.54 -13.95
N ILE A 358 18.02 -8.64 -14.51
CA ILE A 358 16.99 -8.98 -15.53
C ILE A 358 17.67 -9.58 -16.76
N ALA A 359 18.76 -9.00 -17.24
CA ALA A 359 19.51 -9.53 -18.37
C ALA A 359 20.10 -10.93 -18.09
N ALA A 360 20.65 -11.15 -16.90
CA ALA A 360 21.18 -12.44 -16.47
C ALA A 360 20.08 -13.52 -16.36
N LEU A 361 18.89 -13.17 -15.88
CA LEU A 361 17.72 -14.05 -15.82
C LEU A 361 17.21 -14.39 -17.23
N ALA A 362 17.06 -13.38 -18.09
CA ALA A 362 16.64 -13.57 -19.49
C ALA A 362 17.58 -14.49 -20.26
N ALA A 363 18.92 -14.37 -20.06
CA ALA A 363 19.91 -15.26 -20.65
C ALA A 363 19.75 -16.74 -20.22
N ARG A 364 19.06 -16.97 -19.10
CA ARG A 364 18.74 -18.30 -18.55
C ARG A 364 17.30 -18.74 -18.83
N GLY A 365 16.55 -17.98 -19.66
CA GLY A 365 15.17 -18.27 -20.01
C GLY A 365 14.16 -18.01 -18.90
N VAL A 366 14.51 -17.18 -17.92
CA VAL A 366 13.61 -16.77 -16.84
C VAL A 366 13.03 -15.40 -17.16
N ASP A 367 11.69 -15.31 -17.18
CA ASP A 367 11.00 -14.04 -17.33
C ASP A 367 11.06 -13.23 -16.02
N ALA A 368 11.34 -11.94 -16.15
CA ALA A 368 11.48 -11.04 -14.99
C ALA A 368 11.11 -9.60 -15.35
N HIS A 369 10.45 -8.92 -14.42
CA HIS A 369 9.92 -7.56 -14.55
C HIS A 369 10.61 -6.60 -13.60
N GLY A 370 10.86 -5.37 -14.03
CA GLY A 370 11.50 -4.35 -13.20
C GLY A 370 11.89 -3.14 -14.01
N ARG A 371 10.95 -2.25 -14.33
CA ARG A 371 11.20 -1.05 -15.14
C ARG A 371 11.95 0.02 -14.35
N THR A 372 11.64 0.19 -13.08
CA THR A 372 12.16 1.27 -12.23
C THR A 372 12.42 0.80 -10.79
N GLY A 373 13.15 1.62 -10.03
CA GLY A 373 13.41 1.37 -8.61
C GLY A 373 14.35 0.19 -8.37
N MET A 374 14.13 -0.50 -7.26
CA MET A 374 15.10 -1.47 -6.71
C MET A 374 14.55 -2.91 -6.61
N ASN A 375 13.37 -3.17 -7.19
CA ASN A 375 12.74 -4.49 -7.12
C ASN A 375 12.72 -5.14 -8.50
N VAL A 376 12.87 -6.46 -8.51
CA VAL A 376 12.65 -7.36 -9.67
C VAL A 376 11.59 -8.36 -9.28
N TRP A 377 10.53 -8.45 -10.08
CA TRP A 377 9.46 -9.41 -9.92
C TRP A 377 9.64 -10.57 -10.90
N ILE A 378 9.55 -11.79 -10.41
CA ILE A 378 9.76 -13.00 -11.18
C ILE A 378 8.50 -13.88 -11.04
N PRO A 379 7.66 -13.99 -12.10
CA PRO A 379 6.57 -14.95 -12.13
C PRO A 379 7.10 -16.38 -12.03
N VAL A 380 6.49 -17.22 -11.22
CA VAL A 380 6.90 -18.62 -11.06
C VAL A 380 5.68 -19.53 -10.97
N PRO A 381 5.74 -20.77 -11.51
CA PRO A 381 4.61 -21.69 -11.45
C PRO A 381 4.40 -22.30 -10.04
N ASP A 382 5.46 -22.43 -9.25
CA ASP A 382 5.47 -22.97 -7.88
C ASP A 382 6.25 -22.03 -6.97
N GLU A 383 5.54 -21.09 -6.37
CA GLU A 383 6.12 -20.06 -5.49
C GLU A 383 6.78 -20.67 -4.24
N THR A 384 6.05 -21.55 -3.56
CA THR A 384 6.54 -22.16 -2.31
C THR A 384 7.79 -22.98 -2.53
N GLY A 385 7.80 -23.82 -3.57
CA GLY A 385 8.95 -24.64 -3.91
C GLY A 385 10.13 -23.79 -4.38
N ALA A 386 9.91 -22.77 -5.21
CA ALA A 386 10.97 -21.87 -5.68
C ALA A 386 11.64 -21.09 -4.53
N VAL A 387 10.84 -20.52 -3.62
CA VAL A 387 11.34 -19.81 -2.43
C VAL A 387 12.14 -20.73 -1.52
N ALA A 388 11.67 -21.97 -1.30
CA ALA A 388 12.38 -22.95 -0.47
C ALA A 388 13.72 -23.38 -1.11
N ARG A 389 13.74 -23.64 -2.42
CA ARG A 389 14.96 -23.99 -3.15
C ARG A 389 16.00 -22.87 -3.11
N LEU A 390 15.56 -21.62 -3.32
CA LEU A 390 16.44 -20.46 -3.23
C LEU A 390 17.01 -20.26 -1.84
N LEU A 391 16.20 -20.45 -0.79
CA LEU A 391 16.68 -20.39 0.59
C LEU A 391 17.78 -21.46 0.84
N HIS A 392 17.60 -22.67 0.33
CA HIS A 392 18.60 -23.77 0.39
C HIS A 392 19.88 -23.43 -0.39
N ALA A 393 19.72 -22.72 -1.51
CA ALA A 393 20.86 -22.24 -2.30
C ALA A 393 21.53 -20.98 -1.70
N GLY A 394 21.11 -20.55 -0.51
CA GLY A 394 21.70 -19.41 0.21
C GLY A 394 21.09 -18.05 -0.13
N TRP A 395 19.91 -17.98 -0.75
CA TRP A 395 19.23 -16.75 -1.13
C TRP A 395 17.84 -16.64 -0.52
N ALA A 396 17.61 -15.67 0.35
CA ALA A 396 16.27 -15.36 0.88
C ALA A 396 15.59 -14.32 0.01
N VAL A 397 14.52 -14.71 -0.70
CA VAL A 397 13.70 -13.85 -1.56
C VAL A 397 12.33 -13.60 -0.92
N ALA A 398 11.62 -12.55 -1.34
CA ALA A 398 10.28 -12.27 -0.83
C ALA A 398 9.22 -13.11 -1.58
N PRO A 399 8.42 -13.92 -0.88
CA PRO A 399 7.34 -14.68 -1.51
C PRO A 399 6.25 -13.75 -2.04
N GLY A 400 5.68 -14.10 -3.19
CA GLY A 400 4.66 -13.31 -3.87
C GLY A 400 3.35 -13.19 -3.10
N ALA A 401 3.05 -14.15 -2.23
CA ALA A 401 1.90 -14.12 -1.34
C ALA A 401 1.80 -12.82 -0.50
N ARG A 402 2.94 -12.14 -0.27
CA ARG A 402 2.95 -10.80 0.38
C ARG A 402 2.26 -9.72 -0.44
N PHE A 403 2.23 -9.85 -1.75
CA PHE A 403 1.95 -8.77 -2.69
C PHE A 403 0.71 -9.02 -3.55
N ARG A 404 0.12 -10.19 -3.49
CA ARG A 404 -0.95 -10.59 -4.41
C ARG A 404 -2.25 -10.98 -3.71
N MET A 405 -3.32 -10.82 -4.46
CA MET A 405 -4.67 -11.32 -4.14
C MET A 405 -5.08 -12.38 -5.15
N ASN A 406 -5.27 -11.98 -6.41
CA ASN A 406 -5.70 -12.82 -7.53
C ASN A 406 -4.58 -12.99 -8.58
N ALA A 407 -3.56 -12.13 -8.55
CA ALA A 407 -2.42 -12.25 -9.46
C ALA A 407 -1.72 -13.60 -9.32
N GLY A 408 -1.09 -14.05 -10.40
CA GLY A 408 -0.35 -15.30 -10.47
C GLY A 408 0.79 -15.36 -9.43
N PRO A 409 1.24 -16.59 -9.08
CA PRO A 409 2.35 -16.76 -8.16
C PRO A 409 3.64 -16.16 -8.70
N GLY A 410 4.48 -15.66 -7.80
CA GLY A 410 5.74 -15.01 -8.14
C GLY A 410 6.62 -14.81 -6.92
N MET A 411 7.75 -14.19 -7.12
CA MET A 411 8.66 -13.80 -6.04
C MET A 411 9.33 -12.46 -6.37
N ARG A 412 9.74 -11.72 -5.34
CA ARG A 412 10.44 -10.46 -5.50
C ARG A 412 11.87 -10.56 -5.00
N ILE A 413 12.79 -10.05 -5.79
CA ILE A 413 14.18 -9.80 -5.43
C ILE A 413 14.40 -8.29 -5.32
N THR A 414 15.00 -7.84 -4.22
CA THR A 414 15.40 -6.45 -4.02
C THR A 414 16.90 -6.32 -4.30
N VAL A 415 17.27 -5.54 -5.31
CA VAL A 415 18.65 -5.39 -5.76
C VAL A 415 19.43 -4.30 -5.04
N SER A 416 18.80 -3.53 -4.18
CA SER A 416 19.38 -2.32 -3.56
C SER A 416 20.76 -2.56 -2.93
N ARG A 417 20.94 -3.70 -2.25
CA ARG A 417 22.19 -4.09 -1.55
C ARG A 417 22.93 -5.23 -2.23
N MET A 418 22.52 -5.62 -3.45
CA MET A 418 23.15 -6.68 -4.22
C MET A 418 24.47 -6.17 -4.81
N ARG A 419 25.52 -6.95 -4.71
CA ARG A 419 26.78 -6.67 -5.40
C ARG A 419 26.68 -7.19 -6.84
N VAL A 420 27.36 -6.51 -7.76
CA VAL A 420 27.33 -6.89 -9.19
C VAL A 420 27.89 -8.31 -9.40
N GLU A 421 28.88 -8.70 -8.61
CA GLU A 421 29.51 -10.03 -8.65
C GLU A 421 28.57 -11.16 -8.15
N GLU A 422 27.49 -10.81 -7.47
CA GLU A 422 26.49 -11.77 -7.00
C GLU A 422 25.42 -12.08 -8.05
N ILE A 423 25.30 -11.27 -9.11
CA ILE A 423 24.19 -11.32 -10.07
C ILE A 423 24.11 -12.66 -10.79
N ASP A 424 25.22 -13.16 -11.32
CA ASP A 424 25.22 -14.45 -12.02
C ASP A 424 24.87 -15.60 -11.08
N ALA A 425 25.40 -15.61 -9.86
CA ALA A 425 25.12 -16.64 -8.88
C ALA A 425 23.63 -16.67 -8.47
N VAL A 426 22.99 -15.50 -8.26
CA VAL A 426 21.57 -15.45 -7.94
C VAL A 426 20.71 -15.82 -9.15
N ALA A 427 21.13 -15.43 -10.38
CA ALA A 427 20.42 -15.78 -11.61
C ALA A 427 20.46 -17.29 -11.90
N ASP A 428 21.61 -17.95 -11.65
CA ASP A 428 21.75 -19.40 -11.75
C ASP A 428 20.83 -20.11 -10.75
N ALA A 429 20.85 -19.68 -9.49
CA ALA A 429 20.00 -20.25 -8.44
C ALA A 429 18.51 -20.07 -8.75
N VAL A 430 18.11 -18.92 -9.29
CA VAL A 430 16.72 -18.66 -9.71
C VAL A 430 16.34 -19.58 -10.87
N ALA A 431 17.18 -19.70 -11.91
CA ALA A 431 16.90 -20.56 -13.06
C ALA A 431 16.72 -22.03 -12.65
N GLU A 432 17.59 -22.52 -11.77
CA GLU A 432 17.48 -23.87 -11.20
C GLU A 432 16.19 -24.01 -10.37
N ALA A 433 15.88 -23.03 -9.53
CA ALA A 433 14.69 -23.07 -8.69
C ALA A 433 13.37 -23.03 -9.47
N VAL A 434 13.32 -22.33 -10.61
CA VAL A 434 12.13 -22.22 -11.47
C VAL A 434 12.03 -23.39 -12.45
N GLY A 435 13.16 -23.86 -12.99
CA GLY A 435 13.22 -24.97 -13.97
C GLY A 435 12.99 -26.35 -13.39
N SER A 436 13.10 -26.54 -12.07
CA SER A 436 12.84 -27.81 -11.39
C SER A 436 11.34 -28.14 -11.45
N ARG A 437 10.96 -29.18 -12.20
CA ARG A 437 9.58 -29.69 -12.22
C ARG A 437 9.15 -30.05 -10.78
N PRO A 438 7.90 -29.72 -10.37
CA PRO A 438 7.40 -30.18 -9.08
C PRO A 438 7.52 -31.70 -9.02
N ALA A 439 8.04 -32.23 -7.91
CA ALA A 439 8.10 -33.66 -7.69
C ALA A 439 6.69 -34.23 -7.85
N ARG A 440 6.52 -35.23 -8.74
CA ARG A 440 5.25 -35.93 -8.88
C ARG A 440 4.97 -36.59 -7.53
N HIS A 441 3.94 -36.11 -6.83
CA HIS A 441 3.41 -36.85 -5.70
C HIS A 441 2.92 -38.19 -6.21
N TYR A 442 3.53 -39.26 -5.74
CA TYR A 442 2.98 -40.60 -5.91
C TYR A 442 1.66 -40.64 -5.15
N ALA A 443 0.61 -41.00 -5.87
CA ALA A 443 -0.72 -41.27 -5.33
C ALA A 443 -0.70 -42.54 -4.47
#